data_f779531103b4c4c21e20ec65ec482cbc
#
_entry.id   f779531103b4c4c21e20ec65ec482cbc
#
_cell.length_a   1.000
_cell.length_b   1.000
_cell.length_c   1.000
_cell.angle_alpha   90.00
_cell.angle_beta   90.00
_cell.angle_gamma   90.00
#
_symmetry.space_group_name_H-M   'P 1'
#
loop_
_entity.id
_entity.type
_entity.pdbx_description
1 polymer ?
#
loop_
_entity_poly.entity_id
_entity_poly.type
_entity_poly.pdbx_seq_one_letter_code
_entity_poly.pdbx_strand_id
1 'polypeptide(L)'
;AVIGDAALLKAQGVPIVEVMAVSEAQARFATALPVIHHPLPTPVESGRPDPLNAPAVADGIELAVSLAVSGEASGVVTAPIAKAPMYASGFRFPGHTEFIAELTADAPYAGTRGPVMMLTARDLRACLVTIHVALDQAPQLVTAERIARTARVVHESLKRDFQIASPRLAMAALNPHAGEGGALGLQELEILIPTAARLRAEGVDISDPRPADTLFHEEARRTYDAAICMYHDQALIPVKTLDFW
;
A
#
# COMPACT_ATOMS: atom_id res chain seq x y z
N ALA A 1 -12.48 -15.58 -2.28
CA ALA A 1 -13.06 -16.06 -1.01
C ALA A 1 -12.86 -15.00 0.08
N VAL A 2 -13.71 -15.01 1.09
CA VAL A 2 -13.52 -14.27 2.34
C VAL A 2 -13.01 -15.27 3.39
N ILE A 3 -11.99 -14.91 4.15
CA ILE A 3 -11.56 -15.65 5.33
C ILE A 3 -12.23 -14.97 6.53
N GLY A 4 -13.03 -15.70 7.29
CA GLY A 4 -13.74 -15.14 8.43
C GLY A 4 -14.79 -16.07 9.01
N ASP A 5 -15.45 -15.61 10.08
CA ASP A 5 -16.51 -16.37 10.75
C ASP A 5 -17.78 -16.42 9.91
N ALA A 6 -18.09 -17.61 9.41
CA ALA A 6 -19.24 -17.84 8.53
C ALA A 6 -20.58 -17.54 9.24
N ALA A 7 -20.69 -17.84 10.54
CA ALA A 7 -21.91 -17.56 11.29
C ALA A 7 -22.11 -16.05 11.47
N LEU A 8 -21.05 -15.30 11.74
CA LEU A 8 -21.10 -13.83 11.83
C LEU A 8 -21.54 -13.20 10.50
N LEU A 9 -20.97 -13.62 9.37
CA LEU A 9 -21.31 -13.11 8.05
C LEU A 9 -22.76 -13.44 7.67
N LYS A 10 -23.21 -14.66 7.97
CA LYS A 10 -24.61 -15.07 7.76
C LYS A 10 -25.59 -14.25 8.58
N ALA A 11 -25.23 -13.91 9.82
CA ALA A 11 -26.05 -13.07 10.69
C ALA A 11 -26.25 -11.65 10.17
N GLN A 12 -25.36 -11.16 9.28
CA GLN A 12 -25.50 -9.88 8.59
C GLN A 12 -26.45 -9.94 7.37
N GLY A 13 -27.10 -11.07 7.13
CA GLY A 13 -28.06 -11.24 6.01
C GLY A 13 -27.38 -11.46 4.66
N VAL A 14 -26.07 -11.70 4.63
CA VAL A 14 -25.35 -11.97 3.36
C VAL A 14 -25.52 -13.46 3.01
N PRO A 15 -25.95 -13.80 1.79
CA PRO A 15 -25.91 -15.17 1.31
C PRO A 15 -24.47 -15.67 1.26
N ILE A 16 -24.13 -16.70 2.03
CA ILE A 16 -22.79 -17.28 2.07
C ILE A 16 -22.80 -18.74 1.62
N VAL A 17 -21.66 -19.21 1.13
CA VAL A 17 -21.34 -20.62 0.92
C VAL A 17 -19.96 -20.89 1.47
N GLU A 18 -19.87 -21.86 2.37
CA GLU A 18 -18.56 -22.29 2.87
C GLU A 18 -17.81 -23.08 1.79
N VAL A 19 -16.52 -22.78 1.65
CA VAL A 19 -15.59 -23.45 0.73
C VAL A 19 -14.33 -23.86 1.48
N MET A 20 -13.71 -24.93 1.04
CA MET A 20 -12.49 -25.46 1.67
C MET A 20 -11.22 -24.87 1.03
N ALA A 21 -11.29 -24.37 -0.20
CA ALA A 21 -10.16 -23.82 -0.94
C ALA A 21 -10.56 -22.58 -1.75
N VAL A 22 -9.59 -21.69 -1.99
CA VAL A 22 -9.77 -20.49 -2.81
C VAL A 22 -10.23 -20.83 -4.24
N SER A 23 -9.76 -21.94 -4.80
CA SER A 23 -10.11 -22.41 -6.15
C SER A 23 -11.62 -22.65 -6.35
N GLU A 24 -12.35 -22.96 -5.27
CA GLU A 24 -13.81 -23.16 -5.34
C GLU A 24 -14.60 -21.85 -5.42
N ALA A 25 -13.97 -20.73 -5.02
CA ALA A 25 -14.65 -19.46 -4.82
C ALA A 25 -15.25 -18.88 -6.11
N GLN A 26 -14.51 -18.96 -7.22
CA GLN A 26 -14.93 -18.34 -8.49
C GLN A 26 -16.28 -18.90 -8.97
N ALA A 27 -16.48 -20.21 -8.87
CA ALA A 27 -17.72 -20.87 -9.30
C ALA A 27 -18.93 -20.52 -8.40
N ARG A 28 -18.69 -20.11 -7.16
CA ARG A 28 -19.72 -19.80 -6.17
C ARG A 28 -20.06 -18.33 -6.05
N PHE A 29 -19.15 -17.46 -6.41
CA PHE A 29 -19.27 -16.00 -6.20
C PHE A 29 -20.50 -15.36 -6.85
N ALA A 30 -20.99 -15.90 -7.96
CA ALA A 30 -22.17 -15.38 -8.63
C ALA A 30 -23.49 -15.54 -7.83
N THR A 31 -23.54 -16.49 -6.90
CA THR A 31 -24.78 -16.84 -6.15
C THR A 31 -24.69 -16.56 -4.66
N ALA A 32 -23.49 -16.63 -4.08
CA ALA A 32 -23.26 -16.40 -2.67
C ALA A 32 -21.80 -15.98 -2.43
N LEU A 33 -21.54 -15.37 -1.29
CA LEU A 33 -20.18 -15.02 -0.86
C LEU A 33 -19.44 -16.30 -0.44
N PRO A 34 -18.37 -16.70 -1.15
CA PRO A 34 -17.57 -17.86 -0.74
C PRO A 34 -16.74 -17.54 0.50
N VAL A 35 -16.88 -18.33 1.54
CA VAL A 35 -16.21 -18.13 2.83
C VAL A 35 -15.37 -19.35 3.20
N ILE A 36 -14.09 -19.14 3.43
CA ILE A 36 -13.24 -20.07 4.17
C ILE A 36 -13.50 -19.79 5.65
N HIS A 37 -14.18 -20.71 6.30
CA HIS A 37 -14.59 -20.52 7.69
C HIS A 37 -13.38 -20.43 8.62
N HIS A 38 -13.30 -19.30 9.33
CA HIS A 38 -12.27 -19.02 10.33
C HIS A 38 -12.98 -18.51 11.60
N PRO A 39 -13.23 -19.40 12.60
CA PRO A 39 -14.10 -19.08 13.71
C PRO A 39 -13.48 -18.06 14.67
N LEU A 40 -14.33 -17.22 15.23
CA LEU A 40 -13.96 -16.32 16.31
C LEU A 40 -14.22 -17.00 17.67
N PRO A 41 -13.29 -16.90 18.64
CA PRO A 41 -13.43 -17.53 19.95
C PRO A 41 -14.56 -16.96 20.81
N THR A 42 -14.95 -15.70 20.61
CA THR A 42 -16.02 -15.05 21.36
C THR A 42 -17.05 -14.40 20.42
N PRO A 43 -18.33 -14.30 20.85
CA PRO A 43 -19.35 -13.59 20.09
C PRO A 43 -18.97 -12.14 19.81
N VAL A 44 -19.37 -11.63 18.65
CA VAL A 44 -19.09 -10.25 18.22
C VAL A 44 -20.27 -9.34 18.54
N GLU A 45 -20.01 -8.26 19.27
CA GLU A 45 -20.94 -7.16 19.46
C GLU A 45 -20.48 -5.94 18.62
N SER A 46 -21.38 -5.44 17.76
CA SER A 46 -21.06 -4.30 16.88
C SER A 46 -20.62 -3.07 17.69
N GLY A 47 -19.50 -2.46 17.33
CA GLY A 47 -18.93 -1.31 18.03
C GLY A 47 -18.15 -1.63 19.31
N ARG A 48 -18.11 -2.92 19.71
CA ARG A 48 -17.37 -3.38 20.90
C ARG A 48 -16.42 -4.53 20.58
N PRO A 49 -15.26 -4.23 19.97
CA PRO A 49 -14.30 -5.25 19.62
C PRO A 49 -13.71 -5.91 20.88
N ASP A 50 -13.71 -7.25 20.92
CA ASP A 50 -13.17 -8.03 22.03
C ASP A 50 -11.70 -8.43 21.74
N PRO A 51 -10.75 -8.13 22.66
CA PRO A 51 -9.35 -8.55 22.51
C PRO A 51 -9.16 -10.06 22.38
N LEU A 52 -10.08 -10.88 22.90
CA LEU A 52 -10.03 -12.34 22.77
C LEU A 52 -10.18 -12.81 21.31
N ASN A 53 -10.79 -12.00 20.44
CA ASN A 53 -10.89 -12.29 19.01
C ASN A 53 -9.65 -11.84 18.21
N ALA A 54 -8.76 -11.03 18.79
CA ALA A 54 -7.62 -10.47 18.07
C ALA A 54 -6.63 -11.51 17.54
N PRO A 55 -6.30 -12.61 18.24
CA PRO A 55 -5.49 -13.68 17.66
C PRO A 55 -6.10 -14.27 16.39
N ALA A 56 -7.40 -14.58 16.39
CA ALA A 56 -8.07 -15.11 15.21
C ALA A 56 -8.07 -14.12 14.04
N VAL A 57 -8.11 -12.80 14.31
CA VAL A 57 -7.94 -11.77 13.27
C VAL A 57 -6.54 -11.82 12.67
N ALA A 58 -5.50 -11.95 13.50
CA ALA A 58 -4.11 -12.08 13.03
C ALA A 58 -3.92 -13.35 12.20
N ASP A 59 -4.39 -14.50 12.71
CA ASP A 59 -4.32 -15.80 12.03
C ASP A 59 -5.05 -15.78 10.68
N GLY A 60 -6.17 -15.06 10.58
CA GLY A 60 -6.89 -14.87 9.32
C GLY A 60 -6.08 -14.07 8.29
N ILE A 61 -5.31 -13.06 8.72
CA ILE A 61 -4.38 -12.32 7.85
C ILE A 61 -3.21 -13.22 7.43
N GLU A 62 -2.63 -13.99 8.37
CA GLU A 62 -1.55 -14.93 8.07
C GLU A 62 -1.99 -15.97 7.03
N LEU A 63 -3.18 -16.54 7.20
CA LEU A 63 -3.76 -17.47 6.22
C LEU A 63 -3.94 -16.81 4.85
N ALA A 64 -4.49 -15.58 4.81
CA ALA A 64 -4.65 -14.86 3.55
C ALA A 64 -3.32 -14.61 2.83
N VAL A 65 -2.29 -14.22 3.59
CA VAL A 65 -0.94 -13.98 3.06
C VAL A 65 -0.31 -15.29 2.58
N SER A 66 -0.45 -16.38 3.32
CA SER A 66 0.08 -17.70 2.92
C SER A 66 -0.51 -18.18 1.60
N LEU A 67 -1.82 -18.00 1.41
CA LEU A 67 -2.52 -18.35 0.15
C LEU A 67 -2.06 -17.47 -1.03
N ALA A 68 -1.71 -16.22 -0.77
CA ALA A 68 -1.16 -15.36 -1.81
C ALA A 68 0.29 -15.71 -2.15
N VAL A 69 1.11 -16.03 -1.15
CA VAL A 69 2.52 -16.44 -1.35
C VAL A 69 2.60 -17.80 -2.05
N SER A 70 1.69 -18.74 -1.75
CA SER A 70 1.62 -20.04 -2.45
C SER A 70 1.12 -19.93 -3.89
N GLY A 71 0.56 -18.78 -4.29
CA GLY A 71 -0.02 -18.57 -5.62
C GLY A 71 -1.46 -19.08 -5.75
N GLU A 72 -2.09 -19.53 -4.67
CA GLU A 72 -3.50 -19.93 -4.66
C GLU A 72 -4.43 -18.71 -4.73
N ALA A 73 -3.98 -17.55 -4.26
CA ALA A 73 -4.68 -16.27 -4.40
C ALA A 73 -3.79 -15.25 -5.11
N SER A 74 -4.41 -14.37 -5.93
CA SER A 74 -3.69 -13.33 -6.69
C SER A 74 -3.33 -12.10 -5.83
N GLY A 75 -3.86 -12.02 -4.62
CA GLY A 75 -3.63 -10.90 -3.71
C GLY A 75 -4.50 -10.98 -2.46
N VAL A 76 -4.25 -10.08 -1.52
CA VAL A 76 -4.98 -9.98 -0.25
C VAL A 76 -5.66 -8.62 -0.16
N VAL A 77 -6.95 -8.62 0.18
CA VAL A 77 -7.72 -7.42 0.52
C VAL A 77 -8.15 -7.53 1.97
N THR A 78 -7.78 -6.56 2.79
CA THR A 78 -8.07 -6.56 4.23
C THR A 78 -9.17 -5.55 4.59
N ALA A 79 -10.04 -5.94 5.52
CA ALA A 79 -10.86 -4.99 6.26
C ALA A 79 -10.02 -4.27 7.32
N PRO A 80 -10.42 -3.06 7.78
CA PRO A 80 -9.72 -2.37 8.87
C PRO A 80 -9.67 -3.21 10.15
N ILE A 81 -8.54 -3.18 10.86
CA ILE A 81 -8.39 -3.78 12.19
C ILE A 81 -8.52 -2.73 13.30
N ALA A 82 -9.15 -3.12 14.40
CA ALA A 82 -9.22 -2.30 15.61
C ALA A 82 -7.90 -2.41 16.39
N LYS A 83 -7.07 -1.37 16.37
CA LYS A 83 -5.71 -1.40 16.93
C LYS A 83 -5.69 -1.66 18.44
N ALA A 84 -6.61 -1.04 19.21
CA ALA A 84 -6.61 -1.19 20.65
C ALA A 84 -6.75 -2.64 21.15
N PRO A 85 -7.74 -3.44 20.70
CA PRO A 85 -7.80 -4.85 21.06
C PRO A 85 -6.65 -5.69 20.50
N MET A 86 -6.13 -5.38 19.31
CA MET A 86 -4.96 -6.05 18.77
C MET A 86 -3.73 -5.86 19.67
N TYR A 87 -3.44 -4.62 20.10
CA TYR A 87 -2.34 -4.33 21.02
C TYR A 87 -2.55 -4.98 22.41
N ALA A 88 -3.78 -4.99 22.91
CA ALA A 88 -4.11 -5.64 24.18
C ALA A 88 -3.85 -7.16 24.14
N SER A 89 -3.93 -7.80 22.96
CA SER A 89 -3.61 -9.22 22.76
C SER A 89 -2.13 -9.49 22.46
N GLY A 90 -1.26 -8.46 22.45
CA GLY A 90 0.17 -8.59 22.18
C GLY A 90 0.59 -8.43 20.73
N PHE A 91 -0.30 -7.97 19.84
CA PHE A 91 0.07 -7.63 18.46
C PHE A 91 1.06 -6.47 18.43
N ARG A 92 2.21 -6.63 17.76
CA ARG A 92 3.35 -5.70 17.87
C ARG A 92 3.51 -4.78 16.67
N PHE A 93 2.71 -4.94 15.63
CA PHE A 93 2.85 -4.17 14.39
C PHE A 93 1.96 -2.92 14.40
N PRO A 94 2.42 -1.78 13.83
CA PRO A 94 1.61 -0.55 13.71
C PRO A 94 0.33 -0.74 12.89
N GLY A 95 0.35 -1.67 11.93
CA GLY A 95 -0.77 -1.97 11.06
C GLY A 95 -0.53 -3.15 10.13
N HIS A 96 -1.42 -3.30 9.15
CA HIS A 96 -1.33 -4.37 8.14
C HIS A 96 -0.03 -4.32 7.33
N THR A 97 0.43 -3.11 6.96
CA THR A 97 1.60 -2.93 6.09
C THR A 97 2.84 -3.58 6.68
N GLU A 98 3.12 -3.30 7.95
CA GLU A 98 4.29 -3.83 8.64
C GLU A 98 4.13 -5.33 8.93
N PHE A 99 2.91 -5.75 9.28
CA PHE A 99 2.62 -7.16 9.53
C PHE A 99 2.76 -8.01 8.26
N ILE A 100 2.17 -7.58 7.14
CA ILE A 100 2.30 -8.28 5.85
C ILE A 100 3.75 -8.26 5.36
N ALA A 101 4.48 -7.18 5.58
CA ALA A 101 5.90 -7.10 5.24
C ALA A 101 6.73 -8.14 6.00
N GLU A 102 6.45 -8.36 7.29
CA GLU A 102 7.09 -9.41 8.09
C GLU A 102 6.72 -10.80 7.57
N LEU A 103 5.43 -11.08 7.37
CA LEU A 103 4.95 -12.38 6.87
C LEU A 103 5.52 -12.74 5.48
N THR A 104 5.93 -11.76 4.71
CA THR A 104 6.50 -11.96 3.36
C THR A 104 8.01 -11.78 3.30
N ALA A 105 8.68 -11.55 4.45
CA ALA A 105 10.12 -11.23 4.48
C ALA A 105 10.99 -12.31 3.80
N ASP A 106 10.67 -13.57 4.02
CA ASP A 106 11.40 -14.73 3.47
C ASP A 106 10.81 -15.30 2.17
N ALA A 107 9.71 -14.73 1.67
CA ALA A 107 9.08 -15.20 0.44
C ALA A 107 10.06 -15.04 -0.74
N PRO A 108 10.21 -16.01 -1.65
CA PRO A 108 11.10 -15.89 -2.81
C PRO A 108 10.69 -14.72 -3.72
N TYR A 109 11.58 -13.77 -3.91
CA TYR A 109 11.36 -12.63 -4.81
C TYR A 109 12.69 -12.10 -5.36
N ALA A 110 12.78 -11.95 -6.66
CA ALA A 110 14.00 -11.52 -7.34
C ALA A 110 14.13 -9.98 -7.49
N GLY A 111 13.07 -9.22 -7.16
CA GLY A 111 13.03 -7.77 -7.31
C GLY A 111 13.39 -7.01 -6.03
N THR A 112 13.18 -5.69 -6.08
CA THR A 112 13.38 -4.80 -4.94
C THR A 112 12.30 -5.02 -3.88
N ARG A 113 12.70 -5.33 -2.66
CA ARG A 113 11.79 -5.62 -1.54
C ARG A 113 11.41 -4.38 -0.75
N GLY A 114 10.28 -4.47 -0.12
CA GLY A 114 9.77 -3.56 0.87
C GLY A 114 8.37 -3.05 0.53
N PRO A 115 7.55 -2.78 1.54
CA PRO A 115 6.23 -2.24 1.33
C PRO A 115 6.33 -0.82 0.79
N VAL A 116 5.49 -0.50 -0.18
CA VAL A 116 5.25 0.86 -0.70
C VAL A 116 3.76 1.11 -0.66
N MET A 117 3.36 2.18 0.01
CA MET A 117 1.98 2.64 -0.01
C MET A 117 1.72 3.38 -1.32
N MET A 118 0.77 2.89 -2.10
CA MET A 118 0.26 3.54 -3.30
C MET A 118 -1.22 3.85 -3.10
N LEU A 119 -1.61 5.10 -3.35
CA LEU A 119 -3.00 5.51 -3.42
C LEU A 119 -3.37 5.81 -4.86
N THR A 120 -4.58 5.45 -5.24
CA THR A 120 -5.07 5.64 -6.61
C THR A 120 -6.38 6.41 -6.60
N ALA A 121 -6.50 7.38 -7.51
CA ALA A 121 -7.73 8.08 -7.79
C ALA A 121 -7.77 8.42 -9.28
N ARG A 122 -8.76 7.90 -10.00
CA ARG A 122 -8.84 8.03 -11.48
C ARG A 122 -7.55 7.56 -12.15
N ASP A 123 -6.85 8.47 -12.82
CA ASP A 123 -5.57 8.24 -13.51
C ASP A 123 -4.33 8.48 -12.63
N LEU A 124 -4.50 9.04 -11.43
CA LEU A 124 -3.41 9.32 -10.50
C LEU A 124 -3.06 8.06 -9.67
N ARG A 125 -1.77 7.71 -9.65
CA ARG A 125 -1.14 6.80 -8.69
C ARG A 125 -0.10 7.57 -7.91
N ALA A 126 -0.30 7.75 -6.61
CA ALA A 126 0.65 8.45 -5.73
C ALA A 126 1.29 7.46 -4.76
N CYS A 127 2.62 7.38 -4.79
CA CYS A 127 3.42 6.45 -4.00
C CYS A 127 4.27 7.22 -2.99
N LEU A 128 4.30 6.74 -1.75
CA LEU A 128 4.89 7.47 -0.64
C LEU A 128 6.28 6.96 -0.26
N VAL A 129 7.21 7.91 -0.07
CA VAL A 129 8.54 7.66 0.52
C VAL A 129 8.46 7.61 2.04
N THR A 130 7.72 8.55 2.65
CA THR A 130 7.40 8.54 4.09
C THR A 130 5.88 8.53 4.29
N ILE A 131 5.38 7.78 5.29
CA ILE A 131 3.96 7.51 5.45
C ILE A 131 3.42 8.24 6.69
N HIS A 132 3.27 7.56 7.81
CA HIS A 132 2.63 8.07 9.03
C HIS A 132 3.69 8.62 10.01
N VAL A 133 4.31 9.71 9.64
CA VAL A 133 5.31 10.42 10.46
C VAL A 133 4.93 11.89 10.62
N ALA A 134 5.35 12.51 11.71
CA ALA A 134 5.14 13.95 11.90
C ALA A 134 5.85 14.75 10.79
N LEU A 135 5.28 15.90 10.40
CA LEU A 135 5.77 16.67 9.27
C LEU A 135 7.20 17.19 9.49
N ASP A 136 7.56 17.51 10.72
CA ASP A 136 8.92 17.91 11.10
C ASP A 136 9.97 16.79 11.01
N GLN A 137 9.53 15.53 11.03
CA GLN A 137 10.37 14.36 10.88
C GLN A 137 10.49 13.91 9.41
N ALA A 138 9.48 14.17 8.59
CA ALA A 138 9.44 13.71 7.21
C ALA A 138 10.69 14.10 6.40
N PRO A 139 11.20 15.35 6.42
CA PRO A 139 12.40 15.74 5.69
C PRO A 139 13.64 14.95 6.07
N GLN A 140 13.78 14.55 7.33
CA GLN A 140 14.92 13.77 7.85
C GLN A 140 14.88 12.31 7.38
N LEU A 141 13.68 11.81 7.07
CA LEU A 141 13.45 10.46 6.60
C LEU A 141 13.46 10.34 5.07
N VAL A 142 13.45 11.47 4.35
CA VAL A 142 13.62 11.51 2.89
C VAL A 142 15.09 11.35 2.57
N THR A 143 15.51 10.10 2.35
CA THR A 143 16.89 9.73 2.03
C THR A 143 16.99 9.16 0.62
N ALA A 144 18.19 9.22 0.02
CA ALA A 144 18.45 8.66 -1.29
C ALA A 144 18.07 7.18 -1.40
N GLU A 145 18.32 6.41 -0.33
CA GLU A 145 18.02 4.97 -0.28
C GLU A 145 16.52 4.71 -0.24
N ARG A 146 15.75 5.48 0.56
CA ARG A 146 14.29 5.33 0.63
C ARG A 146 13.64 5.72 -0.69
N ILE A 147 14.03 6.85 -1.29
CA ILE A 147 13.53 7.28 -2.59
C ILE A 147 13.83 6.21 -3.64
N ALA A 148 15.08 5.75 -3.73
CA ALA A 148 15.49 4.77 -4.73
C ALA A 148 14.76 3.43 -4.55
N ARG A 149 14.62 2.94 -3.31
CA ARG A 149 13.85 1.73 -3.03
C ARG A 149 12.40 1.89 -3.46
N THR A 150 11.74 2.98 -3.05
CA THR A 150 10.35 3.25 -3.42
C THR A 150 10.17 3.29 -4.93
N ALA A 151 11.03 4.03 -5.64
CA ALA A 151 10.96 4.15 -7.10
C ALA A 151 11.17 2.80 -7.81
N ARG A 152 12.13 1.97 -7.37
CA ARG A 152 12.34 0.63 -7.95
C ARG A 152 11.14 -0.29 -7.73
N VAL A 153 10.61 -0.36 -6.50
CA VAL A 153 9.42 -1.16 -6.19
C VAL A 153 8.24 -0.72 -7.06
N VAL A 154 8.00 0.59 -7.18
CA VAL A 154 6.93 1.14 -8.00
C VAL A 154 7.15 0.80 -9.48
N HIS A 155 8.34 1.01 -10.01
CA HIS A 155 8.68 0.71 -11.40
C HIS A 155 8.47 -0.78 -11.74
N GLU A 156 8.95 -1.68 -10.87
CA GLU A 156 8.79 -3.13 -11.02
C GLU A 156 7.31 -3.55 -10.96
N SER A 157 6.56 -3.01 -9.99
CA SER A 157 5.13 -3.30 -9.84
C SER A 157 4.30 -2.75 -10.99
N LEU A 158 4.57 -1.56 -11.50
CA LEU A 158 3.88 -1.02 -12.67
C LEU A 158 4.08 -1.91 -13.90
N LYS A 159 5.26 -2.50 -14.07
CA LYS A 159 5.50 -3.47 -15.15
C LYS A 159 4.76 -4.78 -14.93
N ARG A 160 4.90 -5.36 -13.75
CA ARG A 160 4.41 -6.71 -13.46
C ARG A 160 2.90 -6.73 -13.23
N ASP A 161 2.40 -5.85 -12.36
CA ASP A 161 1.04 -5.91 -11.84
C ASP A 161 0.07 -5.02 -12.63
N PHE A 162 0.55 -3.88 -13.14
CA PHE A 162 -0.25 -2.96 -13.95
C PHE A 162 -0.02 -3.10 -15.46
N GLN A 163 0.92 -3.99 -15.88
CA GLN A 163 1.25 -4.29 -17.26
C GLN A 163 1.66 -3.07 -18.11
N ILE A 164 2.29 -2.08 -17.48
CA ILE A 164 2.83 -0.90 -18.14
C ILE A 164 4.26 -1.21 -18.57
N ALA A 165 4.47 -1.50 -19.85
CA ALA A 165 5.76 -1.96 -20.35
C ALA A 165 6.94 -1.00 -20.10
N SER A 166 6.68 0.30 -20.17
CA SER A 166 7.67 1.37 -19.96
C SER A 166 7.13 2.42 -18.98
N PRO A 167 7.13 2.14 -17.67
CA PRO A 167 6.58 3.04 -16.67
C PRO A 167 7.37 4.35 -16.58
N ARG A 168 6.67 5.47 -16.58
CA ARG A 168 7.19 6.81 -16.38
C ARG A 168 6.87 7.27 -14.96
N LEU A 169 7.87 7.62 -14.20
CA LEU A 169 7.71 8.09 -12.83
C LEU A 169 7.94 9.61 -12.77
N ALA A 170 7.09 10.32 -12.03
CA ALA A 170 7.35 11.71 -11.70
C ALA A 170 7.76 11.82 -10.24
N MET A 171 8.89 12.45 -9.95
CA MET A 171 9.32 12.71 -8.57
C MET A 171 8.76 14.06 -8.13
N ALA A 172 7.97 14.08 -7.06
CA ALA A 172 7.57 15.34 -6.42
C ALA A 172 8.76 15.92 -5.64
N ALA A 173 8.95 17.23 -5.71
CA ALA A 173 9.93 17.92 -4.88
C ALA A 173 9.49 17.92 -3.41
N LEU A 174 10.44 17.99 -2.49
CA LEU A 174 10.15 18.16 -1.07
C LEU A 174 9.82 19.61 -0.74
N ASN A 175 10.63 20.54 -1.29
CA ASN A 175 10.52 21.98 -1.00
C ASN A 175 9.69 22.72 -2.07
N PRO A 176 9.10 23.87 -1.72
CA PRO A 176 8.43 24.74 -2.69
C PRO A 176 9.35 25.08 -3.87
N HIS A 177 8.76 25.17 -5.08
CA HIS A 177 9.46 25.47 -6.32
C HIS A 177 10.69 24.58 -6.60
N ALA A 178 10.65 23.32 -6.10
CA ALA A 178 11.76 22.38 -6.19
C ALA A 178 13.08 22.95 -5.60
N GLY A 179 12.97 23.64 -4.47
CA GLY A 179 14.10 24.22 -3.76
C GLY A 179 14.67 25.51 -4.35
N GLU A 180 14.13 26.02 -5.48
CA GLU A 180 14.57 27.27 -6.15
C GLU A 180 16.10 27.38 -6.23
N GLY A 181 16.77 26.36 -6.79
CA GLY A 181 18.23 26.33 -6.88
C GLY A 181 18.96 26.33 -5.53
N GLY A 182 18.31 25.90 -4.46
CA GLY A 182 18.84 25.83 -3.09
C GLY A 182 18.41 27.00 -2.20
N ALA A 183 17.71 28.00 -2.72
CA ALA A 183 17.24 29.15 -1.93
C ALA A 183 16.14 28.77 -0.91
N LEU A 184 15.37 27.73 -1.20
CA LEU A 184 14.27 27.25 -0.37
C LEU A 184 14.53 25.88 0.24
N GLY A 185 15.77 25.40 0.23
CA GLY A 185 16.20 24.12 0.75
C GLY A 185 17.18 23.41 -0.16
N LEU A 186 18.03 22.59 0.38
CA LEU A 186 19.12 21.91 -0.36
C LEU A 186 18.78 20.44 -0.72
N GLN A 187 17.67 19.90 -0.21
CA GLN A 187 17.33 18.48 -0.37
C GLN A 187 17.20 18.06 -1.83
N GLU A 188 16.69 18.94 -2.69
CA GLU A 188 16.60 18.68 -4.12
C GLU A 188 17.99 18.52 -4.73
N LEU A 189 18.91 19.42 -4.42
CA LEU A 189 20.28 19.38 -4.96
C LEU A 189 21.12 18.24 -4.37
N GLU A 190 21.00 17.99 -3.07
CA GLU A 190 21.86 17.05 -2.35
C GLU A 190 21.34 15.61 -2.39
N ILE A 191 20.01 15.41 -2.48
CA ILE A 191 19.37 14.10 -2.33
C ILE A 191 18.55 13.73 -3.57
N LEU A 192 17.54 14.54 -3.95
CA LEU A 192 16.54 14.13 -4.93
C LEU A 192 17.12 14.04 -6.34
N ILE A 193 17.80 15.09 -6.83
CA ILE A 193 18.39 15.15 -8.18
C ILE A 193 19.44 14.05 -8.37
N PRO A 194 20.42 13.88 -7.47
CA PRO A 194 21.39 12.77 -7.59
C PRO A 194 20.76 11.40 -7.59
N THR A 195 19.69 11.21 -6.78
CA THR A 195 18.96 9.94 -6.73
C THR A 195 18.21 9.68 -8.03
N ALA A 196 17.55 10.69 -8.61
CA ALA A 196 16.89 10.56 -9.91
C ALA A 196 17.89 10.20 -11.01
N ALA A 197 19.06 10.86 -11.03
CA ALA A 197 20.12 10.57 -12.00
C ALA A 197 20.61 9.11 -11.87
N ARG A 198 20.83 8.62 -10.66
CA ARG A 198 21.19 7.23 -10.41
C ARG A 198 20.13 6.24 -10.91
N LEU A 199 18.87 6.50 -10.61
CA LEU A 199 17.74 5.65 -11.04
C LEU A 199 17.62 5.60 -12.56
N ARG A 200 17.82 6.72 -13.26
CA ARG A 200 17.85 6.76 -14.73
C ARG A 200 19.00 5.93 -15.30
N ALA A 201 20.17 5.97 -14.68
CA ALA A 201 21.30 5.12 -15.07
C ALA A 201 21.03 3.62 -14.87
N GLU A 202 20.12 3.26 -13.96
CA GLU A 202 19.62 1.90 -13.74
C GLU A 202 18.47 1.51 -14.70
N GLY A 203 18.03 2.42 -15.58
CA GLY A 203 16.95 2.17 -16.54
C GLY A 203 15.54 2.49 -16.03
N VAL A 204 15.41 3.19 -14.91
CA VAL A 204 14.12 3.68 -14.40
C VAL A 204 13.84 5.05 -15.04
N ASP A 205 12.77 5.16 -15.81
CA ASP A 205 12.32 6.45 -16.35
C ASP A 205 11.68 7.28 -15.23
N ILE A 206 12.44 8.21 -14.68
CA ILE A 206 12.02 9.08 -13.57
C ILE A 206 12.45 10.53 -13.83
N SER A 207 11.54 11.48 -13.60
CA SER A 207 11.83 12.90 -13.74
C SER A 207 12.79 13.41 -12.65
N ASP A 208 13.44 14.52 -12.89
CA ASP A 208 13.96 15.34 -11.80
C ASP A 208 12.81 15.79 -10.89
N PRO A 209 13.10 16.23 -9.64
CA PRO A 209 12.06 16.69 -8.74
C PRO A 209 11.27 17.87 -9.34
N ARG A 210 9.95 17.69 -9.41
CA ARG A 210 9.01 18.68 -9.95
C ARG A 210 8.27 19.36 -8.80
N PRO A 211 7.99 20.67 -8.85
CA PRO A 211 7.17 21.34 -7.85
C PRO A 211 5.83 20.63 -7.64
N ALA A 212 5.50 20.33 -6.38
CA ALA A 212 4.32 19.53 -6.06
C ALA A 212 3.00 20.25 -6.39
N ASP A 213 2.97 21.58 -6.32
CA ASP A 213 1.81 22.40 -6.63
C ASP A 213 1.39 22.33 -8.10
N THR A 214 2.32 22.03 -9.00
CA THR A 214 2.08 21.90 -10.45
C THR A 214 2.12 20.46 -10.96
N LEU A 215 2.31 19.48 -10.08
CA LEU A 215 2.50 18.09 -10.49
C LEU A 215 1.18 17.35 -10.76
N PHE A 216 0.10 17.70 -10.04
CA PHE A 216 -1.10 16.85 -9.94
C PHE A 216 -2.29 17.32 -10.78
N HIS A 217 -2.17 18.41 -11.56
CA HIS A 217 -3.24 18.82 -12.47
C HIS A 217 -3.36 17.86 -13.67
N GLU A 218 -4.47 17.88 -14.37
CA GLU A 218 -4.81 16.89 -15.41
C GLU A 218 -3.74 16.74 -16.49
N GLU A 219 -3.24 17.84 -17.03
CA GLU A 219 -2.22 17.80 -18.09
C GLU A 219 -0.90 17.19 -17.57
N ALA A 220 -0.49 17.54 -16.33
CA ALA A 220 0.72 16.99 -15.75
C ALA A 220 0.59 15.47 -15.56
N ARG A 221 -0.56 14.96 -15.06
CA ARG A 221 -0.79 13.54 -14.85
C ARG A 221 -0.69 12.70 -16.12
N ARG A 222 -0.96 13.27 -17.29
CA ARG A 222 -0.78 12.58 -18.59
C ARG A 222 0.70 12.31 -18.94
N THR A 223 1.63 12.93 -18.25
CA THR A 223 3.07 12.83 -18.51
C THR A 223 3.75 11.71 -17.73
N TYR A 224 3.08 11.08 -16.78
CA TYR A 224 3.63 10.00 -15.95
C TYR A 224 2.58 8.94 -15.62
N ASP A 225 3.04 7.81 -15.14
CA ASP A 225 2.19 6.67 -14.76
C ASP A 225 2.05 6.53 -13.24
N ALA A 226 3.02 7.05 -12.47
CA ALA A 226 2.93 7.21 -11.02
C ALA A 226 3.79 8.39 -10.54
N ALA A 227 3.35 9.04 -9.44
CA ALA A 227 4.09 10.07 -8.73
C ALA A 227 4.76 9.50 -7.47
N ILE A 228 6.04 9.80 -7.27
CA ILE A 228 6.78 9.49 -6.05
C ILE A 228 6.72 10.71 -5.14
N CYS A 229 5.97 10.61 -4.06
CA CYS A 229 5.70 11.68 -3.11
C CYS A 229 6.56 11.54 -1.85
N MET A 230 7.09 12.64 -1.35
CA MET A 230 8.04 12.63 -0.25
C MET A 230 7.37 12.40 1.12
N TYR A 231 6.13 12.89 1.29
CA TYR A 231 5.42 12.79 2.55
C TYR A 231 3.90 12.61 2.36
N HIS A 232 3.22 12.25 3.42
CA HIS A 232 1.82 11.82 3.46
C HIS A 232 0.86 12.78 2.73
N ASP A 233 0.77 14.03 3.16
CA ASP A 233 -0.25 14.95 2.63
C ASP A 233 0.06 15.39 1.19
N GLN A 234 1.32 15.37 0.77
CA GLN A 234 1.71 15.61 -0.62
C GLN A 234 1.05 14.61 -1.60
N ALA A 235 0.83 13.37 -1.15
CA ALA A 235 0.15 12.35 -1.93
C ALA A 235 -1.37 12.34 -1.70
N LEU A 236 -1.80 12.45 -0.44
CA LEU A 236 -3.19 12.23 -0.09
C LEU A 236 -4.12 13.40 -0.44
N ILE A 237 -3.64 14.64 -0.36
CA ILE A 237 -4.43 15.80 -0.75
C ILE A 237 -4.87 15.69 -2.22
N PRO A 238 -3.98 15.53 -3.22
CA PRO A 238 -4.41 15.42 -4.61
C PRO A 238 -5.26 14.17 -4.88
N VAL A 239 -4.93 13.02 -4.29
CA VAL A 239 -5.73 11.79 -4.45
C VAL A 239 -7.15 11.99 -3.95
N LYS A 240 -7.31 12.47 -2.71
CA LYS A 240 -8.64 12.67 -2.12
C LYS A 240 -9.42 13.84 -2.70
N THR A 241 -8.75 14.79 -3.32
CA THR A 241 -9.40 15.86 -4.08
C THR A 241 -9.99 15.35 -5.38
N LEU A 242 -9.33 14.37 -6.03
CA LEU A 242 -9.82 13.76 -7.26
C LEU A 242 -10.96 12.77 -7.01
N ASP A 243 -10.84 11.99 -5.94
CA ASP A 243 -11.82 10.97 -5.57
C ASP A 243 -11.69 10.66 -4.07
N PHE A 244 -12.73 10.98 -3.32
CA PHE A 244 -12.71 10.81 -1.86
C PHE A 244 -13.25 9.45 -1.42
N TRP A 245 -14.14 8.81 -2.21
CA TRP A 245 -14.90 7.59 -1.89
C TRP A 245 -14.36 6.35 -2.59
#